data_b0cf5242a7b1ca6d12e24b4b49d2011d
#
_entry.id   b0cf5242a7b1ca6d12e24b4b49d2011d
#
_cell.length_a   1.000
_cell.length_b   1.000
_cell.length_c   1.000
_cell.angle_alpha   90.00
_cell.angle_beta   90.00
_cell.angle_gamma   90.00
#
_symmetry.space_group_name_H-M   'P 1'
#
loop_
_entity.id
_entity.type
_entity.pdbx_description
1 polymer ?
#
loop_
_entity_poly.entity_id
_entity_poly.type
_entity_poly.pdbx_seq_one_letter_code
_entity_poly.pdbx_strand_id
1 'polypeptide(L)'
;MSTPNAPLTIRDMIEPAIMAAGGWVNTHAHADRAYTLSPDVLEMRRTCTLQQKWDALDALKRNSTEEDFYRRFSMFFENQIAQGVSALATFVDIDPQSEDRAIKAGLLAREHYQDQLTVK
;
A
#
# COMPACT_ATOMS: atom_id res chain seq x y z
N MET A 1 3.91 -14.52 24.49
CA MET A 1 3.62 -15.83 25.09
C MET A 1 2.39 -16.38 24.42
N SER A 2 2.52 -17.42 23.63
CA SER A 2 1.37 -18.12 23.05
C SER A 2 0.69 -18.90 24.16
N THR A 3 -0.62 -18.72 24.31
CA THR A 3 -1.43 -19.56 25.22
C THR A 3 -1.38 -20.99 24.72
N PRO A 4 -1.12 -21.99 25.57
CA PRO A 4 -0.84 -23.37 25.15
C PRO A 4 -2.00 -24.15 24.54
N ASN A 5 -3.13 -23.52 24.16
CA ASN A 5 -4.34 -24.21 23.67
C ASN A 5 -5.20 -23.37 22.71
N ALA A 6 -4.62 -22.38 22.01
CA ALA A 6 -5.38 -21.74 20.94
C ALA A 6 -5.55 -22.70 19.75
N PRO A 7 -6.75 -22.86 19.18
CA PRO A 7 -6.93 -23.70 18.01
C PRO A 7 -6.11 -23.16 16.84
N LEU A 8 -5.46 -24.06 16.11
CA LEU A 8 -4.72 -23.73 14.89
C LEU A 8 -5.66 -23.06 13.88
N THR A 9 -5.23 -21.92 13.36
CA THR A 9 -5.93 -21.24 12.27
C THR A 9 -5.51 -21.82 10.92
N ILE A 10 -6.29 -21.57 9.87
CA ILE A 10 -5.90 -21.90 8.49
C ILE A 10 -4.56 -21.23 8.17
N ARG A 11 -4.34 -20.02 8.65
CA ARG A 11 -3.09 -19.28 8.47
C ARG A 11 -1.89 -20.04 9.06
N ASP A 12 -2.02 -20.53 10.28
CA ASP A 12 -0.94 -21.28 10.96
C ASP A 12 -0.57 -22.56 10.21
N MET A 13 -1.51 -23.14 9.46
CA MET A 13 -1.30 -24.36 8.69
C MET A 13 -0.59 -24.09 7.35
N ILE A 14 -0.93 -22.99 6.66
CA ILE A 14 -0.46 -22.75 5.29
C ILE A 14 0.72 -21.76 5.23
N GLU A 15 0.83 -20.83 6.15
CA GLU A 15 1.86 -19.79 6.14
C GLU A 15 3.29 -20.36 6.09
N PRO A 16 3.66 -21.40 6.87
CA PRO A 16 5.00 -21.98 6.79
C PRO A 16 5.33 -22.53 5.40
N ALA A 17 4.39 -23.15 4.71
CA ALA A 17 4.57 -23.65 3.35
C ALA A 17 4.74 -22.53 2.33
N ILE A 18 3.97 -21.45 2.46
CA ILE A 18 4.07 -20.27 1.60
C ILE A 18 5.43 -19.57 1.81
N MET A 19 5.85 -19.40 3.06
CA MET A 19 7.13 -18.79 3.37
C MET A 19 8.31 -19.64 2.84
N ALA A 20 8.21 -20.96 2.94
CA ALA A 20 9.19 -21.88 2.35
C ALA A 20 9.21 -21.83 0.82
N ALA A 21 8.09 -21.49 0.19
CA ALA A 21 7.98 -21.31 -1.27
C ALA A 21 8.41 -19.92 -1.76
N GLY A 22 8.86 -19.02 -0.87
CA GLY A 22 9.36 -17.69 -1.22
C GLY A 22 8.47 -16.51 -0.80
N GLY A 23 7.40 -16.75 -0.04
CA GLY A 23 6.52 -15.72 0.50
C GLY A 23 5.26 -15.48 -0.33
N TRP A 24 4.48 -14.49 0.11
CA TRP A 24 3.26 -14.06 -0.57
C TRP A 24 3.58 -13.16 -1.77
N VAL A 25 2.68 -13.17 -2.75
CA VAL A 25 2.70 -12.23 -3.88
C VAL A 25 1.43 -11.39 -3.85
N ASN A 26 1.58 -10.07 -3.79
CA ASN A 26 0.48 -9.13 -3.94
C ASN A 26 0.44 -8.64 -5.39
N THR A 27 -0.54 -9.11 -6.15
CA THR A 27 -0.62 -8.84 -7.59
C THR A 27 -1.35 -7.54 -7.94
N HIS A 28 -1.92 -6.83 -6.96
CA HIS A 28 -2.67 -5.61 -7.23
C HIS A 28 -2.71 -4.70 -6.00
N ALA A 29 -2.08 -3.54 -6.11
CA ALA A 29 -2.08 -2.51 -5.08
C ALA A 29 -2.13 -1.10 -5.68
N HIS A 30 -2.46 -0.11 -4.85
CA HIS A 30 -2.38 1.32 -5.11
C HIS A 30 -1.63 1.99 -3.95
N ALA A 31 -0.33 1.77 -3.88
CA ALA A 31 0.51 2.24 -2.78
C ALA A 31 0.64 3.77 -2.72
N ASP A 32 0.51 4.45 -3.85
CA ASP A 32 0.46 5.91 -3.96
C ASP A 32 -0.69 6.56 -3.18
N ARG A 33 -1.78 5.81 -2.97
CA ARG A 33 -2.99 6.24 -2.25
C ARG A 33 -3.18 5.56 -0.89
N ALA A 34 -2.23 4.75 -0.46
CA ALA A 34 -2.29 4.08 0.83
C ALA A 34 -2.28 5.12 1.98
N TYR A 35 -2.94 4.78 3.09
CA TYR A 35 -2.99 5.59 4.32
C TYR A 35 -3.54 7.01 4.14
N THR A 36 -4.48 7.18 3.21
CA THR A 36 -5.14 8.48 2.94
C THR A 36 -6.52 8.62 3.57
N LEU A 37 -6.99 7.59 4.26
CA LEU A 37 -8.28 7.59 4.95
C LEU A 37 -8.08 7.97 6.41
N SER A 38 -8.58 9.16 6.79
CA SER A 38 -8.78 9.57 8.18
C SER A 38 -10.24 9.33 8.58
N PRO A 39 -10.57 9.35 9.90
CA PRO A 39 -11.96 9.28 10.36
C PRO A 39 -12.86 10.33 9.70
N ASP A 40 -12.38 11.56 9.54
CA ASP A 40 -13.13 12.65 8.91
C ASP A 40 -13.39 12.39 7.43
N VAL A 41 -12.40 11.87 6.71
CA VAL A 41 -12.54 11.46 5.30
C VAL A 41 -13.52 10.31 5.17
N LEU A 42 -13.50 9.34 6.08
CA LEU A 42 -14.46 8.23 6.08
C LEU A 42 -15.90 8.74 6.32
N GLU A 43 -16.10 9.64 7.27
CA GLU A 43 -17.42 10.19 7.55
C GLU A 43 -17.94 11.02 6.36
N MET A 44 -17.11 11.88 5.77
CA MET A 44 -17.45 12.59 4.55
C MET A 44 -17.84 11.63 3.42
N ARG A 45 -17.12 10.52 3.24
CA ARG A 45 -17.37 9.54 2.16
C ARG A 45 -18.69 8.77 2.32
N ARG A 46 -19.27 8.71 3.50
CA ARG A 46 -20.56 8.05 3.74
C ARG A 46 -21.74 8.78 3.08
N THR A 47 -21.68 10.09 2.97
CA THR A 47 -22.78 10.94 2.51
C THR A 47 -22.51 11.66 1.19
N CYS A 48 -21.27 11.64 0.68
CA CYS A 48 -20.91 12.38 -0.52
C CYS A 48 -21.25 11.61 -1.81
N THR A 49 -21.47 12.38 -2.88
CA THR A 49 -21.65 11.86 -4.24
C THR A 49 -20.35 11.27 -4.78
N LEU A 50 -20.43 10.51 -5.86
CA LEU A 50 -19.25 9.99 -6.56
C LEU A 50 -18.35 11.12 -7.06
N GLN A 51 -18.92 12.19 -7.59
CA GLN A 51 -18.17 13.37 -8.04
C GLN A 51 -17.37 14.00 -6.89
N GLN A 52 -18.00 14.18 -5.73
CA GLN A 52 -17.30 14.71 -4.55
C GLN A 52 -16.16 13.81 -4.07
N LYS A 53 -16.27 12.46 -4.25
CA LYS A 53 -15.18 11.53 -3.97
C LYS A 53 -14.00 11.74 -4.91
N TRP A 54 -14.27 11.95 -6.20
CA TRP A 54 -13.23 12.23 -7.19
C TRP A 54 -12.56 13.57 -6.93
N ASP A 55 -13.33 14.62 -6.67
CA ASP A 55 -12.81 15.95 -6.35
C ASP A 55 -11.90 15.93 -5.12
N ALA A 56 -12.27 15.15 -4.09
CA ALA A 56 -11.45 14.96 -2.89
C ALA A 56 -10.15 14.21 -3.18
N LEU A 57 -10.19 13.19 -4.06
CA LEU A 57 -8.99 12.47 -4.51
C LEU A 57 -8.07 13.37 -5.32
N ASP A 58 -8.61 14.15 -6.23
CA ASP A 58 -7.85 15.11 -7.03
C ASP A 58 -7.18 16.18 -6.14
N ALA A 59 -7.89 16.69 -5.14
CA ALA A 59 -7.34 17.61 -4.16
C ALA A 59 -6.19 16.97 -3.35
N LEU A 60 -6.35 15.71 -2.92
CA LEU A 60 -5.31 14.97 -2.24
C LEU A 60 -4.04 14.85 -3.10
N LYS A 61 -4.19 14.45 -4.37
CA LYS A 61 -3.06 14.33 -5.31
C LYS A 61 -2.36 15.67 -5.53
N ARG A 62 -3.14 16.73 -5.77
CA ARG A 62 -2.62 18.07 -6.01
C ARG A 62 -1.82 18.62 -4.82
N ASN A 63 -2.29 18.36 -3.61
CA ASN A 63 -1.69 18.83 -2.37
C ASN A 63 -0.56 17.93 -1.84
N SER A 64 -0.39 16.72 -2.38
CA SER A 64 0.66 15.80 -1.95
C SER A 64 2.00 16.18 -2.58
N THR A 65 3.02 16.29 -1.77
CA THR A 65 4.41 16.45 -2.22
C THR A 65 4.99 15.10 -2.67
N GLU A 66 6.14 15.11 -3.34
CA GLU A 66 6.88 13.89 -3.66
C GLU A 66 7.26 13.11 -2.38
N GLU A 67 7.60 13.83 -1.31
CA GLU A 67 7.89 13.24 0.00
C GLU A 67 6.66 12.58 0.63
N ASP A 68 5.47 13.17 0.48
CA ASP A 68 4.21 12.55 0.95
C ASP A 68 3.93 11.23 0.22
N PHE A 69 4.15 11.18 -1.09
CA PHE A 69 4.05 9.95 -1.87
C PHE A 69 5.09 8.93 -1.41
N TYR A 70 6.35 9.33 -1.29
CA TYR A 70 7.43 8.45 -0.83
C TYR A 70 7.13 7.83 0.54
N ARG A 71 6.64 8.62 1.48
CA ARG A 71 6.25 8.13 2.80
C ARG A 71 5.13 7.07 2.72
N ARG A 72 4.11 7.29 1.87
CA ARG A 72 3.04 6.30 1.66
C ARG A 72 3.57 4.99 1.08
N PHE A 73 4.40 5.08 0.05
CA PHE A 73 5.05 3.90 -0.54
C PHE A 73 5.88 3.14 0.50
N SER A 74 6.71 3.85 1.27
CA SER A 74 7.56 3.25 2.29
C SER A 74 6.76 2.54 3.35
N MET A 75 5.77 3.19 3.94
CA MET A 75 4.89 2.58 4.94
C MET A 75 4.15 1.36 4.38
N PHE A 76 3.70 1.43 3.13
CA PHE A 76 3.01 0.32 2.50
C PHE A 76 3.96 -0.86 2.25
N PHE A 77 5.15 -0.61 1.71
CA PHE A 77 6.15 -1.66 1.46
C PHE A 77 6.62 -2.32 2.76
N GLU A 78 6.89 -1.55 3.80
CA GLU A 78 7.24 -2.07 5.13
C GLU A 78 6.14 -2.98 5.68
N ASN A 79 4.88 -2.58 5.54
CA ASN A 79 3.74 -3.38 5.97
C ASN A 79 3.63 -4.69 5.15
N GLN A 80 3.84 -4.64 3.83
CA GLN A 80 3.85 -5.83 2.98
C GLN A 80 4.97 -6.79 3.36
N ILE A 81 6.19 -6.28 3.57
CA ILE A 81 7.35 -7.07 4.01
C ILE A 81 7.06 -7.74 5.36
N ALA A 82 6.51 -6.99 6.33
CA ALA A 82 6.16 -7.52 7.65
C ALA A 82 5.10 -8.64 7.59
N GLN A 83 4.28 -8.67 6.54
CA GLN A 83 3.29 -9.71 6.30
C GLN A 83 3.83 -10.88 5.47
N GLY A 84 5.10 -10.88 5.11
CA GLY A 84 5.74 -11.93 4.33
C GLY A 84 5.51 -11.84 2.82
N VAL A 85 5.14 -10.68 2.31
CA VAL A 85 5.06 -10.44 0.86
C VAL A 85 6.45 -10.25 0.31
N SER A 86 6.82 -11.03 -0.71
CA SER A 86 8.13 -10.98 -1.38
C SER A 86 8.08 -10.29 -2.75
N ALA A 87 6.90 -10.23 -3.36
CA ALA A 87 6.70 -9.55 -4.63
C ALA A 87 5.36 -8.79 -4.64
N LEU A 88 5.38 -7.61 -5.20
CA LEU A 88 4.26 -6.67 -5.23
C LEU A 88 4.12 -6.03 -6.60
N ALA A 89 2.89 -5.99 -7.14
CA ALA A 89 2.53 -5.14 -8.26
C ALA A 89 1.68 -3.96 -7.78
N THR A 90 2.10 -2.73 -8.07
CA THR A 90 1.36 -1.52 -7.69
C THR A 90 1.11 -0.63 -8.90
N PHE A 91 -0.12 -0.13 -9.01
CA PHE A 91 -0.46 0.91 -9.95
C PHE A 91 -0.15 2.28 -9.34
N VAL A 92 0.24 3.21 -10.18
CA VAL A 92 0.55 4.59 -9.79
C VAL A 92 -0.16 5.53 -10.76
N ASP A 93 -0.90 6.48 -10.21
CA ASP A 93 -1.59 7.48 -11.02
C ASP A 93 -0.58 8.52 -11.55
N ILE A 94 -0.59 8.70 -12.88
CA ILE A 94 0.12 9.78 -13.58
C ILE A 94 -0.95 10.58 -14.31
N ASP A 95 -1.32 11.71 -13.74
CA ASP A 95 -2.38 12.58 -14.23
C ASP A 95 -2.04 14.07 -13.94
N PRO A 96 -2.84 15.03 -14.44
CA PRO A 96 -2.56 16.46 -14.21
C PRO A 96 -2.52 16.88 -12.74
N GLN A 97 -3.06 16.09 -11.81
CA GLN A 97 -3.08 16.43 -10.38
C GLN A 97 -1.82 15.97 -9.66
N SER A 98 -1.36 14.75 -9.96
CA SER A 98 -0.16 14.16 -9.38
C SER A 98 1.10 14.52 -10.18
N GLU A 99 0.93 14.84 -11.48
CA GLU A 99 2.04 14.99 -12.42
C GLU A 99 2.94 13.75 -12.38
N ASP A 100 4.25 13.92 -12.25
CA ASP A 100 5.21 12.82 -12.13
C ASP A 100 5.68 12.55 -10.68
N ARG A 101 5.12 13.27 -9.70
CA ARG A 101 5.56 13.18 -8.29
C ARG A 101 5.36 11.78 -7.70
N ALA A 102 4.22 11.17 -7.98
CA ALA A 102 3.92 9.84 -7.45
C ALA A 102 4.85 8.77 -8.06
N ILE A 103 5.08 8.79 -9.37
CA ILE A 103 5.94 7.80 -10.01
C ILE A 103 7.41 7.98 -9.62
N LYS A 104 7.91 9.20 -9.49
CA LYS A 104 9.27 9.47 -8.99
C LYS A 104 9.47 8.92 -7.59
N ALA A 105 8.54 9.21 -6.69
CA ALA A 105 8.55 8.69 -5.33
C ALA A 105 8.49 7.15 -5.28
N GLY A 106 7.64 6.55 -6.12
CA GLY A 106 7.51 5.10 -6.22
C GLY A 106 8.78 4.41 -6.72
N LEU A 107 9.46 4.99 -7.72
CA LEU A 107 10.73 4.48 -8.21
C LEU A 107 11.82 4.56 -7.16
N LEU A 108 11.90 5.66 -6.42
CA LEU A 108 12.84 5.84 -5.30
C LEU A 108 12.57 4.83 -4.19
N ALA A 109 11.32 4.63 -3.80
CA ALA A 109 10.94 3.63 -2.80
C ALA A 109 11.27 2.21 -3.28
N ARG A 110 10.98 1.88 -4.55
CA ARG A 110 11.35 0.59 -5.13
C ARG A 110 12.84 0.30 -5.04
N GLU A 111 13.68 1.29 -5.34
CA GLU A 111 15.14 1.17 -5.22
C GLU A 111 15.56 0.95 -3.76
N HIS A 112 14.97 1.72 -2.83
CA HIS A 112 15.28 1.61 -1.40
C HIS A 112 14.99 0.22 -0.83
N TYR A 113 13.87 -0.40 -1.24
CA TYR A 113 13.42 -1.70 -0.69
C TYR A 113 13.78 -2.90 -1.58
N GLN A 114 14.59 -2.74 -2.64
CA GLN A 114 14.85 -3.78 -3.64
C GLN A 114 15.43 -5.10 -3.09
N ASP A 115 16.14 -5.05 -1.97
CA ASP A 115 16.72 -6.23 -1.32
C ASP A 115 15.70 -7.05 -0.51
N GLN A 116 14.52 -6.47 -0.23
CA GLN A 116 13.50 -7.08 0.60
C GLN A 116 12.18 -7.34 -0.14
N LEU A 117 11.90 -6.56 -1.17
CA LEU A 117 10.63 -6.58 -1.90
C LEU A 117 10.85 -6.36 -3.39
N THR A 118 10.42 -7.31 -4.21
CA THR A 118 10.37 -7.11 -5.67
C THR A 118 9.12 -6.31 -6.03
N VAL A 119 9.29 -5.10 -6.56
CA VAL A 119 8.18 -4.21 -6.94
C VAL A 119 8.11 -4.05 -8.46
N LYS A 120 6.90 -4.25 -9.02
CA LYS A 120 6.56 -4.05 -10.43
C LYS A 120 5.47 -2.97 -10.57
#